data_a89677a6042119b1597e9929f250ed49
#
_entry.id   a89677a6042119b1597e9929f250ed49
#
_cell.length_a   1.000
_cell.length_b   1.000
_cell.length_c   1.000
_cell.angle_alpha   90.00
_cell.angle_beta   90.00
_cell.angle_gamma   90.00
#
_symmetry.space_group_name_H-M   'P 1'
#
loop_
_entity.id
_entity.type
_entity.pdbx_description
1 polymer ?
#
loop_
_entity_poly.entity_id
_entity_poly.type
_entity_poly.pdbx_seq_one_letter_code
_entity_poly.pdbx_strand_id
1 'polypeptide(L)'
;MIPLSHYLIVSATLFCLGVAGVFMRRNLITILLSIEIMLNAVNLSFVAFGRYAGDVNGQIIVFFVMTVAAAEAAVGLALVIALFRHRESLNPDAFTSLKW
;
A
#
# COMPACT_ATOMS: atom_id res chain seq x y z
N MET A 1 -10.63 -19.51 19.06
CA MET A 1 -10.36 -18.12 18.66
C MET A 1 -8.89 -17.92 18.38
N ILE A 2 -8.57 -17.20 17.32
CA ILE A 2 -7.17 -16.98 16.96
C ILE A 2 -6.57 -15.92 17.89
N PRO A 3 -5.41 -16.19 18.51
CA PRO A 3 -4.77 -15.21 19.39
C PRO A 3 -4.36 -13.93 18.66
N LEU A 4 -4.33 -12.83 19.38
CA LEU A 4 -3.89 -11.54 18.84
C LEU A 4 -2.50 -11.63 18.22
N SER A 5 -1.60 -12.40 18.84
CA SER A 5 -0.23 -12.54 18.36
C SER A 5 -0.15 -13.07 16.93
N HIS A 6 -1.06 -13.94 16.53
CA HIS A 6 -1.07 -14.46 15.16
C HIS A 6 -1.39 -13.37 14.15
N TYR A 7 -2.34 -12.52 14.46
CA TYR A 7 -2.67 -11.38 13.58
C TYR A 7 -1.51 -10.41 13.48
N LEU A 8 -0.84 -10.15 14.60
CA LEU A 8 0.30 -9.24 14.61
C LEU A 8 1.50 -9.80 13.85
N ILE A 9 1.71 -11.10 13.90
CA ILE A 9 2.78 -11.75 13.14
C ILE A 9 2.51 -11.61 11.64
N VAL A 10 1.29 -11.86 11.20
CA VAL A 10 0.90 -11.70 9.80
C VAL A 10 1.06 -10.25 9.38
N SER A 11 0.60 -9.32 10.21
CA SER A 11 0.72 -7.90 9.94
C SER A 11 2.18 -7.47 9.80
N ALA A 12 3.04 -7.90 10.72
CA ALA A 12 4.45 -7.58 10.67
C ALA A 12 5.12 -8.16 9.41
N THR A 13 4.76 -9.38 9.04
CA THR A 13 5.28 -10.03 7.84
C THR A 13 4.88 -9.26 6.59
N LEU A 14 3.61 -8.87 6.49
CA LEU A 14 3.12 -8.09 5.35
C LEU A 14 3.81 -6.73 5.27
N PHE A 15 3.98 -6.09 6.41
CA PHE A 15 4.66 -4.79 6.45
C PHE A 15 6.10 -4.92 5.95
N CYS A 16 6.81 -5.94 6.42
CA CYS A 16 8.19 -6.18 5.98
C CYS A 16 8.27 -6.48 4.49
N LEU A 17 7.32 -7.24 3.95
CA LEU A 17 7.25 -7.51 2.51
C LEU A 17 7.05 -6.21 1.73
N GLY A 18 6.18 -5.33 2.21
CA GLY A 18 5.96 -4.04 1.60
C GLY A 18 7.22 -3.19 1.61
N VAL A 19 7.90 -3.13 2.75
CA VAL A 19 9.18 -2.40 2.87
C VAL A 19 10.21 -2.95 1.88
N ALA A 20 10.33 -4.26 1.82
CA ALA A 20 11.26 -4.90 0.88
C ALA A 20 10.93 -4.53 -0.56
N GLY A 21 9.64 -4.51 -0.90
CA GLY A 21 9.21 -4.13 -2.25
C GLY A 21 9.62 -2.70 -2.61
N VAL A 22 9.51 -1.77 -1.66
CA VAL A 22 9.89 -0.38 -1.88
C VAL A 22 11.39 -0.27 -2.17
N PHE A 23 12.21 -0.99 -1.41
CA PHE A 23 13.66 -0.89 -1.56
C PHE A 23 14.23 -1.71 -2.71
N MET A 24 13.58 -2.80 -3.10
CA MET A 24 14.09 -3.70 -4.11
C MET A 24 13.68 -3.35 -5.53
N ARG A 25 12.64 -2.55 -5.71
CA ARG A 25 12.11 -2.22 -7.03
C ARG A 25 12.12 -0.73 -7.27
N ARG A 26 12.40 -0.34 -8.51
CA ARG A 26 12.41 1.07 -8.92
C ARG A 26 11.19 1.44 -9.76
N ASN A 27 10.40 0.46 -10.12
CA ASN A 27 9.18 0.67 -10.88
C ASN A 27 8.16 1.38 -10.00
N LEU A 28 7.58 2.47 -10.50
CA LEU A 28 6.61 3.26 -9.74
C LEU A 28 5.39 2.46 -9.34
N ILE A 29 4.91 1.59 -10.21
CA ILE A 29 3.73 0.77 -9.92
C ILE A 29 4.05 -0.21 -8.79
N THR A 30 5.21 -0.83 -8.81
CA THR A 30 5.62 -1.76 -7.76
C THR A 30 5.77 -1.05 -6.42
N ILE A 31 6.34 0.16 -6.41
CA ILE A 31 6.47 0.97 -5.19
C ILE A 31 5.08 1.30 -4.65
N LEU A 32 4.17 1.72 -5.51
CA LEU A 32 2.80 2.04 -5.11
C LEU A 32 2.10 0.83 -4.49
N LEU A 33 2.20 -0.34 -5.13
CA LEU A 33 1.62 -1.57 -4.61
C LEU A 33 2.25 -1.97 -3.27
N SER A 34 3.55 -1.77 -3.13
CA SER A 34 4.27 -2.08 -1.88
C SER A 34 3.78 -1.21 -0.73
N ILE A 35 3.56 0.07 -0.99
CA ILE A 35 3.00 0.99 0.01
C ILE A 35 1.59 0.55 0.40
N GLU A 36 0.79 0.10 -0.56
CA GLU A 36 -0.56 -0.41 -0.27
C GLU A 36 -0.51 -1.65 0.62
N ILE A 37 0.45 -2.54 0.41
CA ILE A 37 0.64 -3.71 1.27
C ILE A 37 1.00 -3.26 2.69
N MET A 38 1.86 -2.25 2.83
CA MET A 38 2.23 -1.71 4.13
C MET A 38 1.02 -1.11 4.86
N LEU A 39 0.18 -0.37 4.14
CA LEU A 39 -1.03 0.21 4.71
C LEU A 39 -2.02 -0.87 5.13
N ASN A 40 -2.17 -1.92 4.34
CA ASN A 40 -3.02 -3.05 4.70
C ASN A 40 -2.51 -3.77 5.95
N ALA A 41 -1.20 -3.88 6.11
CA ALA A 41 -0.61 -4.48 7.30
C ALA A 41 -0.97 -3.68 8.54
N VAL A 42 -0.87 -2.35 8.46
CA VAL A 42 -1.26 -1.47 9.57
C VAL A 42 -2.75 -1.60 9.87
N ASN A 43 -3.58 -1.65 8.83
CA ASN A 43 -5.03 -1.82 8.99
C ASN A 43 -5.36 -3.13 9.67
N LEU A 44 -4.69 -4.21 9.31
CA LEU A 44 -4.88 -5.50 9.96
C LEU A 44 -4.58 -5.41 11.46
N SER A 45 -3.53 -4.69 11.83
CA SER A 45 -3.20 -4.46 13.23
C SER A 45 -4.32 -3.72 13.96
N PHE A 46 -4.87 -2.66 13.34
CA PHE A 46 -5.97 -1.91 13.96
C PHE A 46 -7.20 -2.77 14.16
N VAL A 47 -7.56 -3.56 13.16
CA VAL A 47 -8.72 -4.46 13.27
C VAL A 47 -8.49 -5.49 14.36
N ALA A 48 -7.29 -6.06 14.41
CA ALA A 48 -6.97 -7.09 15.40
C ALA A 48 -7.00 -6.53 16.82
N PHE A 49 -6.43 -5.35 17.05
CA PHE A 49 -6.46 -4.72 18.36
C PHE A 49 -7.89 -4.35 18.77
N GLY A 50 -8.66 -3.80 17.84
CA GLY A 50 -10.05 -3.42 18.10
C GLY A 50 -10.89 -4.63 18.48
N ARG A 51 -10.74 -5.73 17.75
CA ARG A 51 -11.47 -6.95 18.04
C ARG A 51 -11.09 -7.56 19.40
N TYR A 52 -9.79 -7.57 19.68
CA TYR A 52 -9.28 -8.12 20.92
C TYR A 52 -9.74 -7.30 22.13
N ALA A 53 -9.79 -5.98 22.00
CA ALA A 53 -10.24 -5.09 23.07
C ALA A 53 -11.76 -4.98 23.15
N GLY A 54 -12.48 -5.50 22.17
CA GLY A 54 -13.93 -5.36 22.11
C GLY A 54 -14.38 -3.95 21.74
N ASP A 55 -13.52 -3.20 21.03
CA ASP A 55 -13.77 -1.81 20.68
C ASP A 55 -13.92 -1.67 19.16
N VAL A 56 -15.05 -1.14 18.73
CA VAL A 56 -15.32 -0.96 17.29
C VAL A 56 -14.63 0.26 16.70
N ASN A 57 -14.06 1.14 17.52
CA ASN A 57 -13.41 2.35 17.04
C ASN A 57 -12.22 2.03 16.11
N GLY A 58 -11.48 0.97 16.42
CA GLY A 58 -10.38 0.53 15.55
C GLY A 58 -10.86 0.14 14.17
N GLN A 59 -12.02 -0.51 14.08
CA GLN A 59 -12.59 -0.92 12.79
C GLN A 59 -13.11 0.28 12.01
N ILE A 60 -13.65 1.27 12.69
CA ILE A 60 -14.11 2.50 12.05
C ILE A 60 -12.91 3.25 11.46
N ILE A 61 -11.82 3.36 12.22
CA ILE A 61 -10.59 4.01 11.74
C ILE A 61 -10.09 3.30 10.50
N VAL A 62 -10.05 1.97 10.51
CA VAL A 62 -9.62 1.19 9.36
C VAL A 62 -10.49 1.47 8.14
N PHE A 63 -11.80 1.57 8.33
CA PHE A 63 -12.71 1.88 7.22
C PHE A 63 -12.33 3.20 6.56
N PHE A 64 -12.06 4.25 7.35
CA PHE A 64 -11.63 5.52 6.81
C PHE A 64 -10.27 5.44 6.14
N VAL A 65 -9.31 4.77 6.77
CA VAL A 65 -7.96 4.63 6.20
C VAL A 65 -8.02 3.88 4.86
N MET A 66 -8.82 2.82 4.78
CA MET A 66 -8.97 2.07 3.52
C MET A 66 -9.59 2.92 2.43
N THR A 67 -10.56 3.76 2.77
CA THR A 67 -11.20 4.66 1.81
C THR A 67 -10.18 5.65 1.25
N VAL A 68 -9.39 6.27 2.13
CA VAL A 68 -8.36 7.22 1.72
C VAL A 68 -7.28 6.51 0.90
N ALA A 69 -6.84 5.34 1.35
CA ALA A 69 -5.83 4.57 0.64
C ALA A 69 -6.29 4.18 -0.77
N ALA A 70 -7.55 3.78 -0.91
CA ALA A 70 -8.11 3.45 -2.21
C ALA A 70 -8.13 4.67 -3.13
N ALA A 71 -8.50 5.83 -2.61
CA ALA A 71 -8.50 7.07 -3.37
C ALA A 71 -7.08 7.46 -3.79
N GLU A 72 -6.12 7.34 -2.88
CA GLU A 72 -4.72 7.64 -3.19
C GLU A 72 -4.16 6.68 -4.24
N ALA A 73 -4.48 5.40 -4.13
CA ALA A 73 -4.05 4.41 -5.12
C ALA A 73 -4.62 4.71 -6.50
N ALA A 74 -5.91 5.06 -6.57
CA ALA A 74 -6.55 5.39 -7.83
C ALA A 74 -5.91 6.62 -8.47
N VAL A 75 -5.71 7.69 -7.69
CA VAL A 75 -5.07 8.91 -8.19
C VAL A 75 -3.61 8.64 -8.58
N GLY A 76 -2.88 7.93 -7.74
CA GLY A 76 -1.48 7.61 -8.02
C GLY A 76 -1.33 6.78 -9.28
N LEU A 77 -2.18 5.77 -9.46
CA LEU A 77 -2.15 4.94 -10.65
C LEU A 77 -2.51 5.74 -11.90
N ALA A 78 -3.52 6.60 -11.80
CA ALA A 78 -3.91 7.48 -12.90
C ALA A 78 -2.75 8.40 -13.31
N LEU A 79 -2.05 8.96 -12.34
CA LEU A 79 -0.89 9.81 -12.59
C LEU A 79 0.24 9.04 -13.28
N VAL A 80 0.50 7.81 -12.82
CA VAL A 80 1.54 6.96 -13.44
C VAL A 80 1.17 6.68 -14.88
N ILE A 81 -0.06 6.30 -15.15
CA ILE A 81 -0.52 6.01 -16.51
C ILE A 81 -0.40 7.25 -17.39
N ALA A 82 -0.84 8.40 -16.91
CA ALA A 82 -0.76 9.65 -17.65
C ALA A 82 0.69 10.01 -17.96
N LEU A 83 1.57 9.84 -17.00
CA LEU A 83 2.99 10.14 -17.16
C LEU A 83 3.64 9.23 -18.19
N PHE A 84 3.36 7.93 -18.14
CA PHE A 84 3.87 6.98 -19.13
C PHE A 84 3.40 7.33 -20.53
N ARG A 85 2.12 7.63 -20.68
CA ARG A 85 1.55 7.98 -21.99
C ARG A 85 2.18 9.25 -22.54
N HIS A 86 2.36 10.24 -21.70
CA HIS A 86 2.97 11.51 -22.09
C HIS A 86 4.41 11.30 -22.55
N ARG A 87 5.19 10.58 -21.78
CA ARG A 87 6.60 10.33 -22.09
C ARG A 87 6.77 9.49 -23.33
N GLU A 88 5.95 8.47 -23.48
CA GLU A 88 6.00 7.59 -24.62
C GLU A 88 5.70 8.33 -25.93
N SER A 89 4.77 9.28 -25.89
CA SER A 89 4.41 10.05 -27.08
C SER A 89 5.43 11.13 -27.41
N LEU A 90 6.17 11.64 -26.43
CA LEU A 90 7.11 12.74 -26.64
C LEU A 90 8.54 12.27 -26.89
N ASN A 91 9.08 11.36 -26.08
CA ASN A 91 10.47 10.97 -26.15
C ASN A 91 10.70 9.64 -25.46
N PRO A 92 11.06 8.59 -26.23
CA PRO A 92 11.37 7.30 -25.64
C PRO A 92 12.53 7.30 -24.64
N ASP A 93 13.53 8.16 -24.86
CA ASP A 93 14.66 8.28 -23.94
C ASP A 93 14.21 8.83 -22.58
N ALA A 94 13.29 9.79 -22.60
CA ALA A 94 12.71 10.32 -21.37
C ALA A 94 11.93 9.24 -20.62
N PHE A 95 11.24 8.38 -21.33
CA PHE A 95 10.53 7.25 -20.74
C PHE A 95 11.53 6.30 -20.07
N THR A 96 12.62 5.99 -20.71
CA THR A 96 13.66 5.13 -20.15
C THR A 96 14.27 5.75 -18.89
N SER A 97 14.49 7.04 -18.90
CA SER A 97 15.00 7.77 -17.74
C SER A 97 14.04 7.71 -16.57
N LEU A 98 12.76 7.83 -16.82
CA LEU A 98 11.74 7.71 -15.77
C LEU A 98 11.70 6.32 -15.14
N LYS A 99 11.98 5.31 -15.92
CA LYS A 99 11.94 3.93 -15.50
C LYS A 99 12.97 3.60 -14.41
N TRP A 100 14.09 4.28 -14.43
CA TRP A 100 15.21 4.07 -13.51
C TRP A 100 15.36 5.25 -12.56
#